data_a047f543a384c94c569e2a7d0517f5c1
#
_entry.id   a047f543a384c94c569e2a7d0517f5c1
#
_cell.length_a   1.000
_cell.length_b   1.000
_cell.length_c   1.000
_cell.angle_alpha   90.00
_cell.angle_beta   90.00
_cell.angle_gamma   90.00
#
_symmetry.space_group_name_H-M   'P 1'
#
loop_
_entity.id
_entity.type
_entity.pdbx_description
1 polymer ?
#
loop_
_entity_poly.entity_id
_entity_poly.type
_entity_poly.pdbx_seq_one_letter_code
_entity_poly.pdbx_strand_id
1 'polypeptide(L)'
;MKKIEGGITAAKGFQAAGGAAGIKKQGVKDMALVYSEVPCVAAGTFTTNIVKAAPVKWDQEIVYNHPTAQAIVCNSGIANACTGEEGYGYCRKTAEAASAAFSIPEDSVLVASTGVIGKQIPIDK
;
A
#
# COMPACT_ATOMS: atom_id res chain seq x y z
N MET A 1 -23.56 -17.08 6.01
CA MET A 1 -22.63 -16.32 5.13
C MET A 1 -22.51 -17.09 3.82
N LYS A 2 -22.71 -16.43 2.65
CA LYS A 2 -22.59 -17.09 1.34
C LYS A 2 -21.21 -16.84 0.77
N LYS A 3 -20.49 -17.91 0.41
CA LYS A 3 -19.20 -17.79 -0.29
C LYS A 3 -19.46 -17.31 -1.72
N ILE A 4 -18.68 -16.32 -2.17
CA ILE A 4 -18.69 -15.81 -3.55
C ILE A 4 -17.30 -15.97 -4.15
N GLU A 5 -17.21 -16.06 -5.48
CA GLU A 5 -15.95 -16.08 -6.21
C GLU A 5 -15.52 -14.64 -6.57
N GLY A 6 -14.25 -14.46 -6.98
CA GLY A 6 -13.72 -13.20 -7.49
C GLY A 6 -12.83 -12.41 -6.52
N GLY A 7 -12.67 -12.85 -5.26
CA GLY A 7 -11.79 -12.17 -4.29
C GLY A 7 -12.19 -10.71 -4.11
N ILE A 8 -11.18 -9.80 -4.05
CA ILE A 8 -11.42 -8.36 -3.83
C ILE A 8 -12.21 -7.72 -4.97
N THR A 9 -12.08 -8.21 -6.21
CA THR A 9 -12.78 -7.67 -7.37
C THR A 9 -14.23 -8.16 -7.48
N ALA A 10 -14.70 -9.01 -6.56
CA ALA A 10 -16.11 -9.36 -6.45
C ALA A 10 -16.98 -8.18 -5.97
N ALA A 11 -16.40 -7.23 -5.26
CA ALA A 11 -17.06 -6.00 -4.88
C ALA A 11 -17.13 -5.04 -6.07
N LYS A 12 -18.34 -4.50 -6.35
CA LYS A 12 -18.54 -3.57 -7.45
C LYS A 12 -17.69 -2.30 -7.29
N GLY A 13 -17.01 -1.88 -8.36
CA GLY A 13 -16.17 -0.70 -8.39
C GLY A 13 -14.74 -0.95 -7.87
N PHE A 14 -14.39 -2.19 -7.48
CA PHE A 14 -13.02 -2.54 -7.11
C PHE A 14 -12.27 -3.22 -8.26
N GLN A 15 -11.07 -2.76 -8.48
CA GLN A 15 -10.12 -3.31 -9.45
C GLN A 15 -8.84 -3.74 -8.74
N ALA A 16 -8.13 -4.71 -9.28
CA ALA A 16 -6.85 -5.15 -8.75
C ALA A 16 -5.91 -5.56 -9.88
N ALA A 17 -4.64 -5.27 -9.68
CA ALA A 17 -3.57 -5.66 -10.60
C ALA A 17 -2.35 -6.14 -9.81
N GLY A 18 -1.49 -6.94 -10.46
CA GLY A 18 -0.24 -7.38 -9.87
C GLY A 18 0.84 -7.50 -10.92
N GLY A 19 2.04 -7.03 -10.59
CA GLY A 19 3.19 -6.96 -11.48
C GLY A 19 4.50 -7.28 -10.79
N ALA A 20 5.58 -7.30 -11.58
CA ALA A 20 6.94 -7.42 -11.13
C ALA A 20 7.63 -6.06 -11.25
N ALA A 21 7.99 -5.44 -10.12
CA ALA A 21 8.78 -4.21 -10.06
C ALA A 21 10.30 -4.51 -9.90
N GLY A 22 10.67 -5.77 -9.73
CA GLY A 22 12.06 -6.17 -9.56
C GLY A 22 12.63 -5.95 -8.17
N ILE A 23 11.77 -5.91 -7.15
CA ILE A 23 12.17 -5.94 -5.73
C ILE A 23 12.71 -7.32 -5.37
N LYS A 24 12.05 -8.36 -5.88
CA LYS A 24 12.48 -9.77 -5.81
C LYS A 24 13.31 -10.17 -7.02
N LYS A 25 13.46 -11.46 -7.23
CA LYS A 25 14.10 -12.04 -8.41
C LYS A 25 13.32 -11.68 -9.67
N GLN A 26 14.02 -11.59 -10.79
CA GLN A 26 13.43 -11.31 -12.09
C GLN A 26 12.24 -12.24 -12.41
N GLY A 27 11.15 -11.66 -12.90
CA GLY A 27 9.92 -12.38 -13.29
C GLY A 27 8.98 -12.76 -12.14
N VAL A 28 9.37 -12.53 -10.89
CA VAL A 28 8.51 -12.80 -9.73
C VAL A 28 7.63 -11.57 -9.47
N LYS A 29 6.32 -11.78 -9.41
CA LYS A 29 5.39 -10.71 -9.01
C LYS A 29 5.68 -10.30 -7.57
N ASP A 30 5.92 -9.02 -7.37
CA ASP A 30 6.28 -8.43 -6.08
C ASP A 30 5.56 -7.11 -5.79
N MET A 31 4.71 -6.68 -6.71
CA MET A 31 3.81 -5.52 -6.54
C MET A 31 2.37 -5.92 -6.80
N ALA A 32 1.47 -5.31 -6.04
CA ALA A 32 0.03 -5.40 -6.27
C ALA A 32 -0.61 -4.04 -5.99
N LEU A 33 -1.71 -3.79 -6.67
CA LEU A 33 -2.55 -2.61 -6.46
C LEU A 33 -3.99 -3.07 -6.32
N VAL A 34 -4.68 -2.47 -5.35
CA VAL A 34 -6.14 -2.50 -5.25
C VAL A 34 -6.62 -1.06 -5.43
N TYR A 35 -7.61 -0.86 -6.26
CA TYR A 35 -8.15 0.46 -6.57
C TYR A 35 -9.68 0.45 -6.51
N SER A 36 -10.25 1.51 -5.96
CA SER A 36 -11.68 1.79 -5.99
C SER A 36 -11.98 2.94 -6.95
N GLU A 37 -12.97 2.76 -7.81
CA GLU A 37 -13.43 3.80 -8.77
C GLU A 37 -14.00 5.04 -8.06
N VAL A 38 -14.38 4.91 -6.80
CA VAL A 38 -14.91 6.01 -5.97
C VAL A 38 -14.24 6.00 -4.59
N PRO A 39 -14.19 7.15 -3.89
CA PRO A 39 -13.72 7.20 -2.51
C PRO A 39 -14.50 6.22 -1.62
N CYS A 40 -13.77 5.38 -0.89
CA CYS A 40 -14.34 4.39 0.03
C CYS A 40 -14.05 4.80 1.48
N VAL A 41 -15.00 4.58 2.36
CA VAL A 41 -14.74 4.70 3.81
C VAL A 41 -13.61 3.73 4.18
N ALA A 42 -12.56 4.26 4.79
CA ALA A 42 -11.42 3.50 5.27
C ALA A 42 -11.49 3.31 6.78
N ALA A 43 -11.17 2.09 7.23
CA ALA A 43 -11.03 1.77 8.65
C ALA A 43 -9.84 0.82 8.82
N GLY A 44 -9.10 0.98 9.91
CA GLY A 44 -7.93 0.18 10.20
C GLY A 44 -7.73 -0.08 11.67
N THR A 45 -7.09 -1.21 11.98
CA THR A 45 -6.58 -1.52 13.31
C THR A 45 -5.06 -1.59 13.23
N PHE A 46 -4.39 -0.93 14.17
CA PHE A 46 -2.94 -0.75 14.14
C PHE A 46 -2.32 -1.30 15.42
N THR A 47 -1.10 -1.82 15.29
CA THR A 47 -0.33 -2.27 16.44
C THR A 47 -0.05 -1.13 17.42
N THR A 48 -0.09 -1.43 18.71
CA THR A 48 0.34 -0.54 19.79
C THR A 48 1.85 -0.59 20.04
N ASN A 49 2.59 -1.44 19.32
CA ASN A 49 4.04 -1.55 19.44
C ASN A 49 4.69 -0.18 19.13
N ILE A 50 5.72 0.17 19.91
CA ILE A 50 6.51 1.39 19.67
C ILE A 50 7.27 1.30 18.36
N VAL A 51 7.83 0.14 18.05
CA VAL A 51 8.51 -0.12 16.76
C VAL A 51 7.48 -0.49 15.71
N LYS A 52 7.21 0.44 14.81
CA LYS A 52 6.26 0.28 13.70
C LYS A 52 6.98 0.45 12.36
N ALA A 53 6.59 -0.34 11.38
CA ALA A 53 7.03 -0.15 10.00
C ALA A 53 6.54 1.20 9.43
N ALA A 54 7.25 1.74 8.47
CA ALA A 54 6.88 3.00 7.82
C ALA A 54 5.45 2.95 7.21
N PRO A 55 5.04 1.89 6.50
CA PRO A 55 3.67 1.78 6.01
C PRO A 55 2.60 1.83 7.11
N VAL A 56 2.89 1.23 8.28
CA VAL A 56 1.94 1.27 9.41
C VAL A 56 1.73 2.69 9.92
N LYS A 57 2.79 3.49 9.98
CA LYS A 57 2.70 4.90 10.38
C LYS A 57 1.96 5.73 9.35
N TRP A 58 2.27 5.52 8.07
CA TRP A 58 1.63 6.18 6.93
C TRP A 58 0.12 5.91 6.91
N ASP A 59 -0.27 4.65 6.94
CA ASP A 59 -1.68 4.26 6.89
C ASP A 59 -2.47 4.72 8.11
N GLN A 60 -1.83 4.70 9.30
CA GLN A 60 -2.43 5.18 10.53
C GLN A 60 -2.75 6.68 10.44
N GLU A 61 -1.84 7.48 9.89
CA GLU A 61 -2.05 8.91 9.68
C GLU A 61 -3.22 9.16 8.73
N ILE A 62 -3.26 8.45 7.60
CA ILE A 62 -4.36 8.58 6.62
C ILE A 62 -5.69 8.16 7.26
N VAL A 63 -5.79 6.96 7.79
CA VAL A 63 -7.07 6.41 8.31
C VAL A 63 -7.64 7.24 9.47
N TYR A 64 -6.79 7.88 10.27
CA TYR A 64 -7.26 8.69 11.41
C TYR A 64 -7.62 10.12 11.03
N ASN A 65 -7.03 10.67 9.97
CA ASN A 65 -7.21 12.08 9.59
C ASN A 65 -8.08 12.27 8.36
N HIS A 66 -8.29 11.22 7.57
CA HIS A 66 -9.06 11.28 6.33
C HIS A 66 -10.21 10.27 6.35
N PRO A 67 -11.43 10.67 5.91
CA PRO A 67 -12.61 9.81 6.00
C PRO A 67 -12.62 8.69 4.96
N THR A 68 -11.80 8.80 3.90
CA THR A 68 -11.86 7.89 2.76
C THR A 68 -10.47 7.57 2.20
N ALA A 69 -10.36 6.41 1.54
CA ALA A 69 -9.23 6.02 0.70
C ALA A 69 -9.72 5.41 -0.62
N GLN A 70 -8.87 5.38 -1.65
CA GLN A 70 -9.21 4.84 -2.96
C GLN A 70 -8.22 3.79 -3.48
N ALA A 71 -6.99 3.79 -3.00
CA ALA A 71 -5.99 2.84 -3.47
C ALA A 71 -5.21 2.20 -2.32
N ILE A 72 -4.75 0.98 -2.53
CA ILE A 72 -3.77 0.29 -1.67
C ILE A 72 -2.67 -0.22 -2.59
N VAL A 73 -1.45 0.27 -2.40
CA VAL A 73 -0.26 -0.23 -3.09
C VAL A 73 0.48 -1.20 -2.18
N CYS A 74 0.67 -2.42 -2.66
CA CYS A 74 1.34 -3.47 -1.89
C CYS A 74 2.67 -3.84 -2.53
N ASN A 75 3.73 -4.01 -1.74
CA ASN A 75 4.94 -4.65 -2.21
C ASN A 75 5.33 -5.85 -1.34
N SER A 76 6.08 -6.76 -1.94
CA SER A 76 6.69 -7.90 -1.23
C SER A 76 8.17 -8.03 -1.57
N GLY A 77 8.94 -8.56 -0.61
CA GLY A 77 10.40 -8.69 -0.69
C GLY A 77 11.13 -7.80 0.31
N ILE A 78 10.62 -6.60 0.57
CA ILE A 78 11.15 -5.66 1.56
C ILE A 78 9.99 -5.13 2.38
N ALA A 79 10.12 -5.18 3.72
CA ALA A 79 9.05 -4.82 4.65
C ALA A 79 8.92 -3.32 4.91
N ASN A 80 9.91 -2.51 4.50
CA ASN A 80 10.01 -1.10 4.85
C ASN A 80 9.83 -0.85 6.36
N ALA A 81 10.47 -1.70 7.15
CA ALA A 81 10.48 -1.65 8.60
C ALA A 81 11.91 -1.45 9.11
N CYS A 82 12.09 -0.68 10.18
CA CYS A 82 13.39 -0.23 10.68
C CYS A 82 14.23 0.51 9.63
N THR A 83 13.58 1.33 8.82
CA THR A 83 14.15 2.08 7.68
C THR A 83 14.21 3.59 7.91
N GLY A 84 13.82 4.04 9.10
CA GLY A 84 13.88 5.45 9.51
C GLY A 84 12.96 6.36 8.69
N GLU A 85 13.32 7.65 8.66
CA GLU A 85 12.58 8.69 7.92
C GLU A 85 12.64 8.47 6.39
N GLU A 86 13.72 7.88 5.90
CA GLU A 86 13.86 7.54 4.48
C GLU A 86 12.77 6.56 4.06
N GLY A 87 12.53 5.51 4.85
CA GLY A 87 11.46 4.53 4.59
C GLY A 87 10.07 5.15 4.64
N TYR A 88 9.85 6.15 5.50
CA TYR A 88 8.60 6.91 5.50
C TYR A 88 8.45 7.76 4.23
N GLY A 89 9.54 8.40 3.79
CA GLY A 89 9.59 9.12 2.51
C GLY A 89 9.26 8.22 1.31
N TYR A 90 9.62 6.94 1.37
CA TYR A 90 9.26 5.96 0.32
C TYR A 90 7.77 5.61 0.30
N CYS A 91 7.09 5.62 1.45
CA CYS A 91 5.62 5.51 1.46
C CYS A 91 4.99 6.70 0.73
N ARG A 92 5.47 7.91 1.01
CA ARG A 92 5.00 9.12 0.31
C ARG A 92 5.23 9.04 -1.20
N LYS A 93 6.45 8.73 -1.64
CA LYS A 93 6.74 8.57 -3.09
C LYS A 93 5.87 7.52 -3.77
N THR A 94 5.58 6.41 -3.08
CA THR A 94 4.65 5.39 -3.58
C THR A 94 3.23 5.95 -3.73
N ALA A 95 2.77 6.70 -2.74
CA ALA A 95 1.45 7.33 -2.77
C ALA A 95 1.37 8.42 -3.86
N GLU A 96 2.40 9.27 -4.00
CA GLU A 96 2.52 10.26 -5.07
C GLU A 96 2.43 9.62 -6.46
N ALA A 97 3.16 8.52 -6.69
CA ALA A 97 3.14 7.82 -7.97
C ALA A 97 1.75 7.24 -8.29
N ALA A 98 1.09 6.62 -7.30
CA ALA A 98 -0.27 6.10 -7.47
C ALA A 98 -1.30 7.23 -7.65
N SER A 99 -1.18 8.31 -6.88
CA SER A 99 -2.00 9.51 -6.98
C SER A 99 -1.93 10.09 -8.40
N ALA A 100 -0.74 10.25 -8.95
CA ALA A 100 -0.54 10.75 -10.31
C ALA A 100 -1.13 9.80 -11.37
N ALA A 101 -0.93 8.48 -11.21
CA ALA A 101 -1.40 7.49 -12.17
C ALA A 101 -2.94 7.38 -12.24
N PHE A 102 -3.63 7.57 -11.13
CA PHE A 102 -5.09 7.43 -11.03
C PHE A 102 -5.83 8.76 -10.90
N SER A 103 -5.12 9.90 -10.86
CA SER A 103 -5.70 11.23 -10.65
C SER A 103 -6.56 11.31 -9.38
N ILE A 104 -6.06 10.73 -8.29
CA ILE A 104 -6.69 10.72 -6.96
C ILE A 104 -5.81 11.48 -5.95
N PRO A 105 -6.34 11.94 -4.81
CA PRO A 105 -5.53 12.57 -3.77
C PRO A 105 -4.46 11.62 -3.20
N GLU A 106 -3.28 12.15 -2.87
CA GLU A 106 -2.18 11.39 -2.26
C GLU A 106 -2.60 10.77 -0.91
N ASP A 107 -3.34 11.50 -0.11
CA ASP A 107 -3.88 11.11 1.18
C ASP A 107 -5.05 10.10 1.10
N SER A 108 -5.39 9.64 -0.11
CA SER A 108 -6.30 8.53 -0.34
C SER A 108 -5.60 7.22 -0.73
N VAL A 109 -4.25 7.19 -0.66
CA VAL A 109 -3.44 6.02 -1.02
C VAL A 109 -2.80 5.39 0.21
N LEU A 110 -3.18 4.16 0.51
CA LEU A 110 -2.58 3.33 1.54
C LEU A 110 -1.43 2.49 0.98
N VAL A 111 -0.46 2.14 1.82
CA VAL A 111 0.76 1.42 1.43
C VAL A 111 0.99 0.22 2.32
N ALA A 112 1.17 -0.97 1.74
CA ALA A 112 1.47 -2.19 2.47
C ALA A 112 2.78 -2.82 1.99
N SER A 113 3.68 -3.12 2.90
CA SER A 113 4.98 -3.72 2.58
C SER A 113 5.25 -4.95 3.43
N THR A 114 5.83 -5.98 2.82
CA THR A 114 6.25 -7.19 3.54
C THR A 114 7.57 -7.73 3.00
N GLY A 115 8.35 -8.38 3.87
CA GLY A 115 9.62 -9.02 3.49
C GLY A 115 10.76 -8.73 4.45
N VAL A 116 11.94 -8.43 3.93
CA VAL A 116 13.15 -8.20 4.71
C VAL A 116 13.05 -6.88 5.48
N ILE A 117 13.37 -6.93 6.78
CA ILE A 117 13.42 -5.78 7.70
C ILE A 117 14.81 -5.13 7.62
N GLY A 118 14.87 -3.81 7.78
CA GLY A 118 16.13 -3.06 7.83
C GLY A 118 16.78 -2.85 6.46
N LYS A 119 16.08 -3.16 5.37
CA LYS A 119 16.54 -2.93 4.01
C LYS A 119 15.69 -1.86 3.34
N GLN A 120 16.34 -0.93 2.64
CA GLN A 120 15.65 0.12 1.90
C GLN A 120 14.98 -0.42 0.64
N ILE A 121 13.82 0.13 0.31
CA ILE A 121 13.11 -0.19 -0.95
C ILE A 121 13.88 0.47 -2.11
N PRO A 122 14.13 -0.25 -3.22
CA PRO A 122 14.68 0.36 -4.44
C PRO A 122 13.57 1.18 -5.14
N ILE A 123 13.29 2.36 -4.61
CA ILE A 123 12.13 3.19 -4.97
C ILE A 123 12.13 3.66 -6.43
N ASP A 124 13.27 3.62 -7.10
CA ASP A 124 13.42 4.05 -8.50
C ASP A 124 13.03 2.95 -9.50
N LYS A 125 12.62 1.77 -9.02
CA LYS A 125 12.12 0.66 -9.84
C LYS A 125 10.61 0.69 -9.94
#